data_b2b8157d47b9ff6fd39818da4f270e5a
#
_entry.id   b2b8157d47b9ff6fd39818da4f270e5a
#
_cell.length_a   1.000
_cell.length_b   1.000
_cell.length_c   1.000
_cell.angle_alpha   90.00
_cell.angle_beta   90.00
_cell.angle_gamma   90.00
#
_symmetry.space_group_name_H-M   'P 1'
#
loop_
_entity.id
_entity.type
_entity.pdbx_description
1 polymer ?
#
loop_
_entity_poly.entity_id
_entity_poly.type
_entity_poly.pdbx_seq_one_letter_code
_entity_poly.pdbx_strand_id
1 'polypeptide(L)'
;MKCDEIFAALAMLEKERGISQTFMMDKIVQALTTAYKRDHEGVENVVVDVDEGKRELKMFVQKEVVDEVENPGTQMSLDDAKAISAKYNVGDIVNIPVDNIEFGRIAAGNGKQVIIQGLREAESGMVYDEYNSKQHEILTGVVTRIDPRTGNASLRIGTGTEATDAILLAGEQVKGETLIEVSASRSTLSTCAASR
;
A
#
# COMPACT_ATOMS: atom_id res chain seq x y z
N MET A 1 5.19 -16.33 -13.50
CA MET A 1 5.75 -15.32 -14.41
C MET A 1 7.02 -14.75 -13.81
N LYS A 2 8.09 -14.61 -14.58
CA LYS A 2 9.34 -13.96 -14.10
C LYS A 2 9.13 -12.45 -14.07
N CYS A 3 9.46 -11.83 -12.96
CA CYS A 3 9.24 -10.41 -12.70
C CYS A 3 10.55 -9.72 -12.27
N ASP A 4 11.66 -10.06 -12.93
CA ASP A 4 13.00 -9.53 -12.60
C ASP A 4 13.01 -8.00 -12.51
N GLU A 5 12.27 -7.31 -13.39
CA GLU A 5 12.19 -5.85 -13.41
C GLU A 5 11.51 -5.29 -12.15
N ILE A 6 10.45 -5.97 -11.66
CA ILE A 6 9.73 -5.55 -10.44
C ILE A 6 10.66 -5.70 -9.24
N PHE A 7 11.32 -6.84 -9.09
CA PHE A 7 12.25 -7.08 -7.98
C PHE A 7 13.46 -6.14 -8.02
N ALA A 8 13.99 -5.83 -9.20
CA ALA A 8 15.05 -4.84 -9.35
C ALA A 8 14.60 -3.44 -8.95
N ALA A 9 13.41 -3.02 -9.38
CA ALA A 9 12.82 -1.72 -9.01
C ALA A 9 12.57 -1.62 -7.49
N LEU A 10 12.09 -2.69 -6.85
CA LEU A 10 11.88 -2.72 -5.40
C LEU A 10 13.21 -2.62 -4.63
N ALA A 11 14.26 -3.29 -5.10
CA ALA A 11 15.59 -3.19 -4.51
C ALA A 11 16.19 -1.78 -4.63
N MET A 12 15.91 -1.07 -5.72
CA MET A 12 16.31 0.34 -5.86
C MET A 12 15.53 1.24 -4.90
N LEU A 13 14.21 1.05 -4.77
CA LEU A 13 13.37 1.82 -3.83
C LEU A 13 13.81 1.63 -2.39
N GLU A 14 14.17 0.42 -1.98
CA GLU A 14 14.70 0.16 -0.65
C GLU A 14 16.00 0.91 -0.41
N LYS A 15 16.91 0.90 -1.38
CA LYS A 15 18.21 1.57 -1.28
C LYS A 15 18.10 3.10 -1.29
N GLU A 16 17.22 3.67 -2.11
CA GLU A 16 17.10 5.12 -2.32
C GLU A 16 16.15 5.79 -1.33
N ARG A 17 15.11 5.11 -0.93
CA ARG A 17 14.01 5.65 -0.13
C ARG A 17 13.83 4.98 1.24
N GLY A 18 14.59 3.90 1.53
CA GLY A 18 14.45 3.16 2.78
C GLY A 18 13.15 2.37 2.92
N ILE A 19 12.40 2.17 1.83
CA ILE A 19 11.12 1.47 1.84
C ILE A 19 11.36 -0.03 1.72
N SER A 20 10.85 -0.81 2.67
CA SER A 20 11.01 -2.27 2.68
C SER A 20 10.43 -2.91 1.41
N GLN A 21 11.22 -3.80 0.79
CA GLN A 21 10.77 -4.61 -0.37
C GLN A 21 9.55 -5.45 -0.01
N THR A 22 9.52 -6.02 1.20
CA THR A 22 8.40 -6.85 1.68
C THR A 22 7.11 -6.05 1.72
N PHE A 23 7.14 -4.83 2.28
CA PHE A 23 5.98 -3.95 2.33
C PHE A 23 5.43 -3.64 0.93
N MET A 24 6.30 -3.28 0.01
CA MET A 24 5.90 -2.98 -1.36
C MET A 24 5.39 -4.22 -2.10
N MET A 25 5.99 -5.38 -1.86
CA MET A 25 5.54 -6.64 -2.45
C MET A 25 4.13 -7.01 -1.95
N ASP A 26 3.85 -6.84 -0.66
CA ASP A 26 2.52 -7.08 -0.08
C ASP A 26 1.46 -6.17 -0.73
N LYS A 27 1.79 -4.90 -0.97
CA LYS A 27 0.89 -3.98 -1.69
C LYS A 27 0.63 -4.42 -3.13
N ILE A 28 1.66 -4.87 -3.83
CA ILE A 28 1.51 -5.41 -5.20
C ILE A 28 0.62 -6.65 -5.19
N VAL A 29 0.85 -7.59 -4.28
CA VAL A 29 0.05 -8.80 -4.12
C VAL A 29 -1.42 -8.48 -3.84
N GLN A 30 -1.69 -7.56 -2.89
CA GLN A 30 -3.05 -7.12 -2.58
C GLN A 30 -3.75 -6.52 -3.79
N ALA A 31 -3.05 -5.70 -4.55
CA ALA A 31 -3.63 -5.05 -5.71
C ALA A 31 -3.90 -6.01 -6.86
N LEU A 32 -2.99 -6.95 -7.11
CA LEU A 32 -3.19 -8.00 -8.11
C LEU A 32 -4.38 -8.88 -7.74
N THR A 33 -4.49 -9.27 -6.48
CA THR A 33 -5.61 -10.05 -5.96
C THR A 33 -6.93 -9.29 -6.13
N THR A 34 -6.96 -8.01 -5.77
CA THR A 34 -8.16 -7.17 -5.90
C THR A 34 -8.55 -6.97 -7.36
N ALA A 35 -7.57 -6.74 -8.25
CA ALA A 35 -7.82 -6.58 -9.66
C ALA A 35 -8.37 -7.86 -10.29
N TYR A 36 -7.83 -9.01 -9.94
CA TYR A 36 -8.32 -10.30 -10.44
C TYR A 36 -9.76 -10.57 -9.99
N LYS A 37 -10.07 -10.35 -8.70
CA LYS A 37 -11.42 -10.50 -8.15
C LYS A 37 -12.45 -9.60 -8.85
N ARG A 38 -12.04 -8.37 -9.19
CA ARG A 38 -12.91 -7.42 -9.90
C ARG A 38 -13.18 -7.86 -11.34
N ASP A 39 -12.17 -8.42 -12.01
CA ASP A 39 -12.30 -8.85 -13.40
C ASP A 39 -13.03 -10.21 -13.55
N HIS A 40 -13.14 -10.97 -12.43
CA HIS A 40 -13.77 -12.29 -12.37
C HIS A 40 -14.82 -12.33 -11.26
N GLU A 41 -16.07 -12.06 -11.61
CA GLU A 41 -17.18 -12.12 -10.67
C GLU A 41 -17.34 -13.53 -10.07
N GLY A 42 -17.51 -13.59 -8.75
CA GLY A 42 -17.71 -14.85 -8.01
C GLY A 42 -16.42 -15.55 -7.57
N VAL A 43 -15.23 -15.06 -7.94
CA VAL A 43 -13.96 -15.59 -7.44
C VAL A 43 -13.54 -14.79 -6.21
N GLU A 44 -13.63 -15.41 -5.04
CA GLU A 44 -13.27 -14.74 -3.77
C GLU A 44 -11.89 -15.15 -3.24
N ASN A 45 -11.49 -16.40 -3.47
CA ASN A 45 -10.29 -16.99 -2.91
C ASN A 45 -9.14 -16.99 -3.92
N VAL A 46 -8.40 -15.88 -3.98
CA VAL A 46 -7.22 -15.72 -4.84
C VAL A 46 -5.98 -15.58 -3.96
N VAL A 47 -4.95 -16.34 -4.26
CA VAL A 47 -3.66 -16.32 -3.58
C VAL A 47 -2.56 -16.06 -4.59
N VAL A 48 -1.65 -15.16 -4.25
CA VAL A 48 -0.43 -14.91 -5.01
C VAL A 48 0.74 -15.44 -4.21
N ASP A 49 1.46 -16.38 -4.78
CA ASP A 49 2.70 -16.95 -4.25
C ASP A 49 3.89 -16.17 -4.80
N VAL A 50 4.77 -15.73 -3.91
CA VAL A 50 5.96 -14.92 -4.22
C VAL A 50 7.20 -15.77 -3.96
N ASP A 51 7.86 -16.21 -5.00
CA ASP A 51 9.17 -16.90 -4.92
C ASP A 51 10.28 -15.84 -5.11
N GLU A 52 10.79 -15.31 -4.02
CA GLU A 52 11.88 -14.32 -4.05
C GLU A 52 13.17 -14.89 -4.65
N GLY A 53 13.45 -16.17 -4.41
CA GLY A 53 14.65 -16.83 -4.90
C GLY A 53 14.68 -16.98 -6.42
N LYS A 54 13.53 -17.22 -7.02
CA LYS A 54 13.37 -17.35 -8.47
C LYS A 54 12.86 -16.06 -9.13
N ARG A 55 12.53 -15.05 -8.33
CA ARG A 55 11.90 -13.79 -8.77
C ARG A 55 10.65 -14.03 -9.61
N GLU A 56 9.83 -14.96 -9.12
CA GLU A 56 8.60 -15.37 -9.79
C GLU A 56 7.38 -15.04 -8.94
N LEU A 57 6.33 -14.58 -9.60
CA LEU A 57 5.00 -14.45 -9.03
C LEU A 57 4.09 -15.48 -9.70
N LYS A 58 3.33 -16.21 -8.88
CA LYS A 58 2.33 -17.17 -9.33
C LYS A 58 1.01 -16.87 -8.66
N MET A 59 -0.05 -16.81 -9.45
CA MET A 59 -1.40 -16.60 -8.95
C MET A 59 -2.18 -17.90 -9.01
N PHE A 60 -2.94 -18.18 -7.97
CA PHE A 60 -3.79 -19.35 -7.84
C PHE A 60 -5.19 -18.92 -7.40
N VAL A 61 -6.19 -19.55 -7.99
CA VAL A 61 -7.56 -19.53 -7.48
C VAL A 61 -7.74 -20.74 -6.58
N GLN A 62 -8.14 -20.53 -5.35
CA GLN A 62 -8.45 -21.60 -4.40
C GLN A 62 -9.91 -21.98 -4.52
N LYS A 63 -10.17 -23.26 -4.77
CA LYS A 63 -11.53 -23.81 -4.77
C LYS A 63 -11.63 -24.94 -3.76
N GLU A 64 -12.73 -24.96 -3.04
CA GLU A 64 -13.08 -26.05 -2.13
C GLU A 64 -13.73 -27.19 -2.91
N VAL A 65 -13.33 -28.40 -2.62
CA VAL A 65 -13.92 -29.60 -3.22
C VAL A 65 -15.21 -29.95 -2.48
N VAL A 66 -16.32 -29.96 -3.21
CA VAL A 66 -17.66 -30.27 -2.69
C VAL A 66 -18.34 -31.35 -3.51
N ASP A 67 -19.34 -32.02 -2.94
CA ASP A 67 -20.15 -33.00 -3.68
C ASP A 67 -21.08 -32.33 -4.68
N GLU A 68 -21.75 -31.23 -4.28
CA GLU A 68 -22.60 -30.41 -5.10
C GLU A 68 -22.09 -28.97 -5.17
N VAL A 69 -21.81 -28.46 -6.37
CA VAL A 69 -21.26 -27.13 -6.58
C VAL A 69 -22.40 -26.10 -6.58
N GLU A 70 -22.44 -25.25 -5.54
CA GLU A 70 -23.35 -24.11 -5.45
C GLU A 70 -22.75 -22.85 -6.10
N ASN A 71 -21.46 -22.61 -5.87
CA ASN A 71 -20.74 -21.46 -6.42
C ASN A 71 -19.50 -21.92 -7.22
N PRO A 72 -19.56 -21.90 -8.56
CA PRO A 72 -18.43 -22.32 -9.40
C PRO A 72 -17.15 -21.47 -9.24
N GLY A 73 -17.26 -20.24 -8.69
CA GLY A 73 -16.14 -19.36 -8.44
C GLY A 73 -15.24 -19.81 -7.28
N THR A 74 -15.85 -20.40 -6.24
CA THR A 74 -15.18 -20.79 -4.99
C THR A 74 -15.16 -22.30 -4.74
N GLN A 75 -15.96 -23.06 -5.50
CA GLN A 75 -16.15 -24.51 -5.32
C GLN A 75 -15.87 -25.27 -6.62
N MET A 76 -15.54 -26.54 -6.48
CA MET A 76 -15.40 -27.47 -7.59
C MET A 76 -15.90 -28.86 -7.22
N SER A 77 -16.30 -29.65 -8.21
CA SER A 77 -16.76 -31.01 -7.97
C SER A 77 -15.61 -31.95 -7.62
N LEU A 78 -15.92 -33.04 -6.89
CA LEU A 78 -14.94 -34.07 -6.56
C LEU A 78 -14.37 -34.73 -7.84
N ASP A 79 -15.17 -34.87 -8.89
CA ASP A 79 -14.73 -35.48 -10.14
C ASP A 79 -13.70 -34.59 -10.86
N ASP A 80 -13.93 -33.27 -10.90
CA ASP A 80 -12.98 -32.32 -11.46
C ASP A 80 -11.70 -32.25 -10.63
N ALA A 81 -11.80 -32.30 -9.31
CA ALA A 81 -10.64 -32.32 -8.42
C ALA A 81 -9.81 -33.58 -8.63
N LYS A 82 -10.44 -34.75 -8.79
CA LYS A 82 -9.76 -36.03 -9.08
C LYS A 82 -9.12 -36.05 -10.47
N ALA A 83 -9.63 -35.29 -11.42
CA ALA A 83 -8.99 -35.13 -12.74
C ALA A 83 -7.64 -34.42 -12.63
N ILE A 84 -7.49 -33.50 -11.65
CA ILE A 84 -6.22 -32.80 -11.36
C ILE A 84 -5.30 -33.72 -10.56
N SER A 85 -5.80 -34.36 -9.49
CA SER A 85 -5.04 -35.33 -8.69
C SER A 85 -5.96 -36.28 -7.96
N ALA A 86 -5.68 -37.57 -8.06
CA ALA A 86 -6.45 -38.65 -7.39
C ALA A 86 -6.43 -38.60 -5.86
N LYS A 87 -5.66 -37.68 -5.25
CA LYS A 87 -5.50 -37.54 -3.80
C LYS A 87 -6.54 -36.66 -3.14
N TYR A 88 -7.27 -35.84 -3.92
CA TYR A 88 -8.23 -34.89 -3.35
C TYR A 88 -9.50 -35.59 -2.87
N ASN A 89 -10.00 -35.11 -1.75
CA ASN A 89 -11.25 -35.53 -1.11
C ASN A 89 -12.17 -34.32 -0.93
N VAL A 90 -13.42 -34.58 -0.62
CA VAL A 90 -14.39 -33.52 -0.27
C VAL A 90 -13.91 -32.77 0.96
N GLY A 91 -13.94 -31.44 0.91
CA GLY A 91 -13.41 -30.51 1.92
C GLY A 91 -11.95 -30.10 1.72
N ASP A 92 -11.25 -30.67 0.72
CA ASP A 92 -9.90 -30.22 0.38
C ASP A 92 -9.92 -28.92 -0.41
N ILE A 93 -8.83 -28.12 -0.29
CA ILE A 93 -8.64 -26.89 -1.08
C ILE A 93 -7.70 -27.18 -2.25
N VAL A 94 -8.19 -26.93 -3.44
CA VAL A 94 -7.41 -27.07 -4.68
C VAL A 94 -6.92 -25.72 -5.17
N ASN A 95 -5.62 -25.60 -5.41
CA ASN A 95 -4.99 -24.42 -5.99
C ASN A 95 -4.94 -24.57 -7.51
N ILE A 96 -5.75 -23.79 -8.21
CA ILE A 96 -5.80 -23.79 -9.68
C ILE A 96 -4.90 -22.64 -10.16
N PRO A 97 -3.84 -22.93 -10.92
CA PRO A 97 -2.95 -21.88 -11.42
C PRO A 97 -3.68 -21.02 -12.47
N VAL A 98 -3.55 -19.70 -12.32
CA VAL A 98 -4.03 -18.73 -13.33
C VAL A 98 -3.05 -18.69 -14.49
N ASP A 99 -3.55 -18.56 -15.72
CA ASP A 99 -2.71 -18.47 -16.91
C ASP A 99 -1.79 -17.24 -16.83
N ASN A 100 -0.53 -17.44 -17.22
CA ASN A 100 0.50 -16.39 -17.20
C ASN A 100 0.16 -15.19 -18.10
N ILE A 101 -0.58 -15.39 -19.19
CA ILE A 101 -0.98 -14.30 -20.09
C ILE A 101 -2.01 -13.42 -19.41
N GLU A 102 -3.01 -14.02 -18.77
CA GLU A 102 -4.06 -13.32 -18.04
C GLU A 102 -3.49 -12.58 -16.83
N PHE A 103 -2.66 -13.24 -16.04
CA PHE A 103 -1.94 -12.62 -14.93
C PHE A 103 -1.07 -11.43 -15.41
N GLY A 104 -0.33 -11.59 -16.51
CA GLY A 104 0.50 -10.54 -17.10
C GLY A 104 -0.30 -9.31 -17.53
N ARG A 105 -1.50 -9.50 -18.08
CA ARG A 105 -2.41 -8.40 -18.47
C ARG A 105 -2.87 -7.59 -17.25
N ILE A 106 -3.27 -8.26 -16.18
CA ILE A 106 -3.70 -7.62 -14.93
C ILE A 106 -2.54 -6.89 -14.27
N ALA A 107 -1.37 -7.51 -14.21
CA ALA A 107 -0.17 -6.90 -13.64
C ALA A 107 0.27 -5.64 -14.40
N ALA A 108 0.25 -5.67 -15.74
CA ALA A 108 0.61 -4.51 -16.57
C ALA A 108 -0.40 -3.36 -16.45
N GLY A 109 -1.70 -3.66 -16.33
CA GLY A 109 -2.76 -2.64 -16.23
C GLY A 109 -2.76 -1.89 -14.90
N ASN A 110 -2.49 -2.57 -13.80
CA ASN A 110 -2.62 -2.00 -12.46
C ASN A 110 -1.27 -1.72 -11.77
N GLY A 111 -0.18 -2.37 -12.22
CA GLY A 111 1.12 -2.36 -11.54
C GLY A 111 1.68 -0.97 -11.28
N LYS A 112 1.67 -0.08 -12.27
CA LYS A 112 2.21 1.28 -12.12
C LYS A 112 1.47 2.09 -11.05
N GLN A 113 0.13 2.05 -11.07
CA GLN A 113 -0.68 2.83 -10.14
C GLN A 113 -0.54 2.34 -8.71
N VAL A 114 -0.45 1.02 -8.53
CA VAL A 114 -0.23 0.37 -7.24
C VAL A 114 1.12 0.73 -6.65
N ILE A 115 2.18 0.69 -7.46
CA ILE A 115 3.52 1.06 -7.00
C ILE A 115 3.54 2.53 -6.56
N ILE A 116 2.94 3.44 -7.32
CA ILE A 116 2.86 4.86 -6.96
C ILE A 116 2.07 5.06 -5.67
N GLN A 117 0.95 4.36 -5.50
CA GLN A 117 0.14 4.46 -4.30
C GLN A 117 0.86 3.87 -3.09
N GLY A 118 1.46 2.68 -3.22
CA GLY A 118 2.24 2.04 -2.16
C GLY A 118 3.44 2.89 -1.73
N LEU A 119 4.11 3.54 -2.69
CA LEU A 119 5.20 4.47 -2.41
C LEU A 119 4.72 5.66 -1.56
N ARG A 120 3.60 6.28 -1.94
CA ARG A 120 3.02 7.40 -1.17
C ARG A 120 2.59 6.97 0.23
N GLU A 121 2.00 5.79 0.38
CA GLU A 121 1.62 5.25 1.68
C GLU A 121 2.85 4.98 2.56
N ALA A 122 3.92 4.43 1.99
CA ALA A 122 5.17 4.18 2.70
C ALA A 122 5.84 5.50 3.15
N GLU A 123 5.94 6.48 2.24
CA GLU A 123 6.48 7.81 2.56
C GLU A 123 5.65 8.50 3.66
N SER A 124 4.31 8.46 3.57
CA SER A 124 3.43 8.97 4.62
C SER A 124 3.61 8.26 5.95
N GLY A 125 3.79 6.93 5.93
CA GLY A 125 4.04 6.14 7.14
C GLY A 125 5.35 6.53 7.82
N MET A 126 6.44 6.66 7.06
CA MET A 126 7.74 7.06 7.61
C MET A 126 7.69 8.47 8.23
N VAL A 127 7.07 9.42 7.53
CA VAL A 127 6.87 10.79 8.05
C VAL A 127 6.03 10.75 9.32
N TYR A 128 4.95 9.96 9.34
CA TYR A 128 4.10 9.80 10.53
C TYR A 128 4.90 9.26 11.72
N ASP A 129 5.66 8.19 11.54
CA ASP A 129 6.45 7.56 12.61
C ASP A 129 7.53 8.50 13.14
N GLU A 130 8.20 9.24 12.25
CA GLU A 130 9.19 10.24 12.63
C GLU A 130 8.59 11.34 13.52
N TYR A 131 7.48 11.95 13.09
CA TYR A 131 6.86 13.03 13.83
C TYR A 131 6.04 12.57 15.03
N ASN A 132 5.53 11.34 15.01
CA ASN A 132 4.85 10.75 16.16
C ASN A 132 5.84 10.52 17.32
N SER A 133 7.09 10.16 17.03
CA SER A 133 8.14 10.05 18.05
C SER A 133 8.53 11.40 18.66
N LYS A 134 8.34 12.50 17.92
CA LYS A 134 8.63 13.89 18.34
C LYS A 134 7.41 14.60 18.91
N GLN A 135 6.33 13.88 19.22
CA GLN A 135 5.15 14.47 19.85
C GLN A 135 5.52 15.11 21.20
N HIS A 136 4.99 16.29 21.46
CA HIS A 136 5.31 17.15 22.60
C HIS A 136 6.72 17.81 22.57
N GLU A 137 7.47 17.68 21.49
CA GLU A 137 8.71 18.41 21.29
C GLU A 137 8.46 19.77 20.61
N ILE A 138 9.41 20.68 20.79
CA ILE A 138 9.38 21.97 20.11
C ILE A 138 10.03 21.82 18.73
N LEU A 139 9.25 22.05 17.71
CA LEU A 139 9.70 22.00 16.32
C LEU A 139 9.79 23.42 15.74
N THR A 140 10.78 23.63 14.89
CA THR A 140 10.94 24.88 14.14
C THR A 140 10.41 24.67 12.71
N GLY A 141 9.48 25.50 12.30
CA GLY A 141 8.91 25.47 10.95
C GLY A 141 8.94 26.84 10.32
N VAL A 142 8.83 26.87 8.99
CA VAL A 142 8.70 28.10 8.22
C VAL A 142 7.23 28.29 7.81
N VAL A 143 6.65 29.44 8.12
CA VAL A 143 5.28 29.77 7.73
C VAL A 143 5.22 29.90 6.20
N THR A 144 4.48 29.00 5.55
CA THR A 144 4.34 28.99 4.09
C THR A 144 3.11 29.74 3.61
N ARG A 145 2.04 29.69 4.40
CA ARG A 145 0.76 30.32 4.05
C ARG A 145 -0.07 30.57 5.30
N ILE A 146 -0.85 31.63 5.29
CA ILE A 146 -1.89 31.91 6.30
C ILE A 146 -3.23 31.92 5.58
N ASP A 147 -4.18 31.11 6.06
CA ASP A 147 -5.55 31.08 5.54
C ASP A 147 -6.31 32.32 6.05
N PRO A 148 -6.69 33.27 5.17
CA PRO A 148 -7.34 34.50 5.58
C PRO A 148 -8.74 34.29 6.17
N ARG A 149 -9.37 33.14 5.92
CA ARG A 149 -10.73 32.84 6.39
C ARG A 149 -10.71 32.21 7.78
N THR A 150 -9.78 31.28 8.04
CA THR A 150 -9.72 30.52 9.29
C THR A 150 -8.64 31.06 10.24
N GLY A 151 -7.69 31.85 9.74
CA GLY A 151 -6.54 32.30 10.51
C GLY A 151 -5.49 31.23 10.77
N ASN A 152 -5.67 30.01 10.26
CA ASN A 152 -4.70 28.92 10.42
C ASN A 152 -3.45 29.18 9.59
N ALA A 153 -2.28 28.87 10.15
CA ALA A 153 -1.01 28.97 9.46
C ALA A 153 -0.52 27.60 9.03
N SER A 154 -0.15 27.46 7.77
CA SER A 154 0.58 26.29 7.28
C SER A 154 2.07 26.50 7.50
N LEU A 155 2.68 25.53 8.15
CA LEU A 155 4.11 25.52 8.47
C LEU A 155 4.78 24.41 7.69
N ARG A 156 5.94 24.70 7.12
CA ARG A 156 6.84 23.67 6.59
C ARG A 156 7.88 23.32 7.63
N ILE A 157 7.89 22.06 8.07
CA ILE A 157 8.81 21.50 9.05
C ILE A 157 9.79 20.58 8.33
N GLY A 158 11.06 20.55 8.77
CA GLY A 158 12.12 19.78 8.13
C GLY A 158 12.78 20.52 6.97
N THR A 159 13.76 19.88 6.35
CA THR A 159 14.56 20.46 5.25
C THR A 159 14.67 19.51 4.06
N GLY A 160 14.68 20.05 2.86
CA GLY A 160 14.89 19.27 1.63
C GLY A 160 13.73 18.33 1.29
N THR A 161 14.05 17.08 1.00
CA THR A 161 13.08 16.05 0.59
C THR A 161 12.24 15.50 1.74
N GLU A 162 12.67 15.71 2.99
CA GLU A 162 11.97 15.28 4.21
C GLU A 162 11.04 16.36 4.78
N ALA A 163 10.94 17.51 4.10
CA ALA A 163 10.06 18.58 4.53
C ALA A 163 8.59 18.16 4.44
N THR A 164 7.86 18.33 5.54
CA THR A 164 6.42 18.06 5.61
C THR A 164 5.65 19.32 6.01
N ASP A 165 4.37 19.33 5.68
CA ASP A 165 3.49 20.45 6.01
C ASP A 165 2.73 20.16 7.30
N ALA A 166 2.73 21.12 8.22
CA ALA A 166 1.95 21.11 9.46
C ALA A 166 1.00 22.28 9.49
N ILE A 167 -0.07 22.16 10.27
CA ILE A 167 -1.07 23.22 10.44
C ILE A 167 -1.04 23.71 11.87
N LEU A 168 -0.79 25.00 12.05
CA LEU A 168 -0.92 25.70 13.34
C LEU A 168 -2.30 26.38 13.37
N LEU A 169 -3.17 25.85 14.21
CA LEU A 169 -4.52 26.35 14.35
C LEU A 169 -4.51 27.78 14.95
N ALA A 170 -5.44 28.62 14.53
CA ALA A 170 -5.54 30.00 15.01
C ALA A 170 -5.72 30.08 16.55
N GLY A 171 -6.38 29.09 17.16
CA GLY A 171 -6.56 29.00 18.61
C GLY A 171 -5.30 28.65 19.40
N GLU A 172 -4.31 28.05 18.76
CA GLU A 172 -3.03 27.62 19.34
C GLU A 172 -1.89 28.63 19.09
N GLN A 173 -2.17 29.68 18.33
CA GLN A 173 -1.20 30.76 18.08
C GLN A 173 -1.08 31.67 19.30
N VAL A 174 0.12 32.21 19.51
CA VAL A 174 0.36 33.16 20.63
C VAL A 174 -0.39 34.45 20.36
N LYS A 175 -1.22 34.86 21.31
CA LYS A 175 -1.99 36.11 21.17
C LYS A 175 -1.05 37.31 21.14
N GLY A 176 -1.16 38.12 20.07
CA GLY A 176 -0.33 39.30 19.87
C GLY A 176 0.90 39.07 19.01
N GLU A 177 1.23 37.82 18.64
CA GLU A 177 2.26 37.53 17.64
C GLU A 177 1.65 37.60 16.24
N THR A 178 2.29 38.37 15.38
CA THR A 178 1.88 38.45 13.95
C THR A 178 2.77 37.48 13.17
N LEU A 179 2.19 36.38 12.73
CA LEU A 179 2.86 35.45 11.82
C LEU A 179 3.00 36.12 10.44
N ILE A 180 4.18 36.06 9.87
CA ILE A 180 4.46 36.59 8.53
C ILE A 180 4.85 35.41 7.64
N GLU A 181 4.33 35.36 6.43
CA GLU A 181 4.72 34.35 5.45
C GLU A 181 6.23 34.37 5.24
N VAL A 182 6.82 33.18 5.10
CA VAL A 182 8.29 32.98 4.97
C VAL A 182 9.08 33.32 6.24
N SER A 183 8.42 33.48 7.40
CA SER A 183 9.11 33.63 8.69
C SER A 183 9.25 32.27 9.41
N ALA A 184 10.35 32.09 10.16
CA ALA A 184 10.53 30.91 11.00
C ALA A 184 9.72 31.08 12.29
N SER A 185 8.92 30.08 12.64
CA SER A 185 8.17 29.98 13.90
C SER A 185 8.54 28.71 14.65
N ARG A 186 8.47 28.76 15.98
CA ARG A 186 8.65 27.60 16.85
C ARG A 186 7.30 27.20 17.43
N SER A 187 6.97 25.94 17.31
CA SER A 187 5.70 25.40 17.82
C SER A 187 5.91 24.03 18.44
N THR A 188 5.10 23.72 19.45
CA THR A 188 5.10 22.39 20.05
C THR A 188 4.19 21.47 19.24
N LEU A 189 4.66 20.30 18.90
CA LEU A 189 3.86 19.29 18.24
C LEU A 189 2.89 18.65 19.25
N SER A 190 1.60 18.99 19.19
CA SER A 190 0.59 18.46 20.10
C SER A 190 -0.03 17.16 19.59
N THR A 191 -0.21 17.05 18.29
CA THR A 191 -0.87 15.87 17.66
C THR A 191 -0.25 15.58 16.30
N CYS A 192 0.01 14.30 16.04
CA CYS A 192 0.39 13.80 14.75
C CYS A 192 -0.78 13.00 14.17
N ALA A 193 -1.21 13.31 12.96
CA ALA A 193 -2.25 12.56 12.25
C ALA A 193 -1.78 12.23 10.84
N ALA A 194 -1.92 10.97 10.44
CA ALA A 194 -1.70 10.57 9.06
C ALA A 194 -2.81 11.14 8.17
N SER A 195 -2.46 11.81 7.09
CA SER A 195 -3.43 12.16 6.05
C SER A 195 -3.89 10.87 5.35
N ARG A 196 -5.19 10.65 5.32
CA ARG A 196 -5.83 9.55 4.55
C ARG A 196 -5.90 9.89 3.07
#